data_7a47dc52467683a127891f0aca8bcfc7
#
_entry.id   7a47dc52467683a127891f0aca8bcfc7
#
_cell.length_a   1.000
_cell.length_b   1.000
_cell.length_c   1.000
_cell.angle_alpha   90.00
_cell.angle_beta   90.00
_cell.angle_gamma   90.00
#
_symmetry.space_group_name_H-M   'P 1'
#
loop_
_entity.id
_entity.type
_entity.pdbx_description
1 polymer ?
#
loop_
_entity_poly.entity_id
_entity_poly.type
_entity_poly.pdbx_seq_one_letter_code
_entity_poly.pdbx_strand_id
1 'polypeptide(L)'
;MTWAETDGTRERILRAAFDLFTVHGYQRTSLRRIAERLGLTKAAILYHFPSKGHLLTALAEPMVGDLERLVDAAETLPPGPARWTLLEGWVDTMLEHRGRLGLLLHDLALVDQGSTYQRLLRIAMRANQILAGPDPSRRDRVRAVQAIAMCSDPVVFLMEVPAPVLRADMLDGVRRLLTDDPHGTDPRSTDPLGADRDGSHRSTDARDVDEEPAVGAVGRRRPGRPRSMGPEQLLVARRMHAAGTHSIDEIAAACGVSRATLYRHLNSPDNNETVSG
;
A
#
# COMPACT_ATOMS: atom_id res chain seq x y z
N MET A 1 27.30 -11.94 31.68
CA MET A 1 26.02 -11.39 31.17
C MET A 1 25.04 -12.52 31.12
N THR A 2 24.03 -12.48 31.98
CA THR A 2 22.96 -13.49 32.03
C THR A 2 21.92 -13.24 30.95
N TRP A 3 21.19 -14.25 30.52
CA TRP A 3 20.12 -14.14 29.48
C TRP A 3 19.09 -13.05 29.83
N ALA A 4 18.77 -12.86 31.10
CA ALA A 4 17.84 -11.84 31.60
C ALA A 4 18.38 -10.40 31.41
N GLU A 5 19.70 -10.16 31.49
CA GLU A 5 20.31 -8.86 31.26
C GLU A 5 20.33 -8.51 29.77
N THR A 6 20.45 -9.51 28.91
CA THR A 6 20.45 -9.35 27.44
C THR A 6 19.06 -8.96 26.94
N ASP A 7 17.99 -9.60 27.44
CA ASP A 7 16.61 -9.28 27.11
C ASP A 7 16.24 -7.86 27.58
N GLY A 8 16.63 -7.48 28.82
CA GLY A 8 16.40 -6.13 29.33
C GLY A 8 17.11 -5.04 28.50
N THR A 9 18.32 -5.32 28.02
CA THR A 9 19.07 -4.37 27.17
C THR A 9 18.45 -4.23 25.80
N ARG A 10 18.02 -5.33 25.19
CA ARG A 10 17.34 -5.32 23.89
C ARG A 10 16.05 -4.48 23.94
N GLU A 11 15.26 -4.64 24.98
CA GLU A 11 14.02 -3.88 25.16
C GLU A 11 14.28 -2.38 25.42
N ARG A 12 15.31 -2.05 26.21
CA ARG A 12 15.76 -0.67 26.42
C ARG A 12 16.17 0.00 25.11
N ILE A 13 16.88 -0.72 24.24
CA ILE A 13 17.28 -0.22 22.91
C ILE A 13 16.04 0.05 22.05
N LEU A 14 15.06 -0.88 22.01
CA LEU A 14 13.84 -0.67 21.24
C LEU A 14 13.03 0.53 21.72
N ARG A 15 12.90 0.70 23.04
CA ARG A 15 12.19 1.84 23.64
C ARG A 15 12.88 3.16 23.29
N ALA A 16 14.20 3.25 23.47
CA ALA A 16 14.96 4.45 23.11
C ALA A 16 14.92 4.74 21.60
N ALA A 17 14.95 3.70 20.77
CA ALA A 17 14.81 3.84 19.32
C ALA A 17 13.43 4.39 18.96
N PHE A 18 12.36 3.84 19.54
CA PHE A 18 10.99 4.31 19.35
C PHE A 18 10.83 5.79 19.71
N ASP A 19 11.29 6.20 20.91
CA ASP A 19 11.23 7.58 21.36
C ASP A 19 11.94 8.54 20.38
N LEU A 20 13.16 8.18 19.97
CA LEU A 20 13.96 9.00 19.09
C LEU A 20 13.40 9.05 17.67
N PHE A 21 12.84 7.97 17.17
CA PHE A 21 12.18 7.91 15.86
C PHE A 21 10.91 8.78 15.87
N THR A 22 10.12 8.73 16.94
CA THR A 22 8.88 9.52 17.07
C THR A 22 9.19 11.02 17.11
N VAL A 23 10.22 11.44 17.85
CA VAL A 23 10.54 12.87 18.02
C VAL A 23 11.30 13.45 16.82
N HIS A 24 12.23 12.68 16.24
CA HIS A 24 13.16 13.20 15.23
C HIS A 24 12.96 12.61 13.84
N GLY A 25 12.09 11.62 13.71
CA GLY A 25 11.91 10.82 12.50
C GLY A 25 12.95 9.71 12.37
N TYR A 26 12.58 8.64 11.66
CA TYR A 26 13.45 7.50 11.41
C TYR A 26 14.74 7.93 10.67
N GLN A 27 14.60 8.68 9.56
CA GLN A 27 15.75 9.05 8.72
C GLN A 27 16.82 9.84 9.48
N ARG A 28 16.40 10.78 10.31
CA ARG A 28 17.30 11.68 11.09
C ARG A 28 17.89 11.04 12.35
N THR A 29 17.45 9.84 12.72
CA THR A 29 17.95 9.12 13.89
C THR A 29 19.01 8.12 13.47
N SER A 30 20.20 8.16 14.12
CA SER A 30 21.28 7.21 13.89
C SER A 30 21.44 6.22 15.04
N LEU A 31 22.02 5.03 14.75
CA LEU A 31 22.36 4.06 15.80
C LEU A 31 23.30 4.64 16.87
N ARG A 32 24.18 5.57 16.48
CA ARG A 32 25.05 6.27 17.40
C ARG A 32 24.26 7.12 18.40
N ARG A 33 23.26 7.86 17.93
CA ARG A 33 22.39 8.67 18.80
C ARG A 33 21.58 7.82 19.78
N ILE A 34 21.12 6.63 19.35
CA ILE A 34 20.45 5.68 20.24
C ILE A 34 21.42 5.16 21.31
N ALA A 35 22.64 4.82 20.92
CA ALA A 35 23.68 4.38 21.84
C ALA A 35 24.03 5.45 22.88
N GLU A 36 24.26 6.70 22.45
CA GLU A 36 24.56 7.84 23.32
C GLU A 36 23.45 8.07 24.36
N ARG A 37 22.17 7.99 23.96
CA ARG A 37 21.02 8.13 24.88
C ARG A 37 20.99 7.06 25.98
N LEU A 38 21.53 5.87 25.71
CA LEU A 38 21.53 4.74 26.63
C LEU A 38 22.85 4.58 27.41
N GLY A 39 23.86 5.39 27.11
CA GLY A 39 25.22 5.20 27.63
C GLY A 39 25.88 3.92 27.13
N LEU A 40 25.51 3.47 25.91
CA LEU A 40 26.05 2.28 25.25
C LEU A 40 27.00 2.65 24.11
N THR A 41 27.79 1.68 23.66
CA THR A 41 28.55 1.81 22.42
C THR A 41 27.69 1.48 21.22
N LYS A 42 28.01 2.05 20.02
CA LYS A 42 27.35 1.64 18.76
C LYS A 42 27.51 0.14 18.50
N ALA A 43 28.64 -0.46 18.88
CA ALA A 43 28.88 -1.89 18.76
C ALA A 43 27.89 -2.72 19.61
N ALA A 44 27.57 -2.25 20.82
CA ALA A 44 26.56 -2.90 21.67
C ALA A 44 25.16 -2.86 21.02
N ILE A 45 24.78 -1.75 20.35
CA ILE A 45 23.53 -1.70 19.60
C ILE A 45 23.57 -2.69 18.43
N LEU A 46 24.67 -2.72 17.64
CA LEU A 46 24.79 -3.61 16.48
C LEU A 46 24.81 -5.10 16.85
N TYR A 47 25.22 -5.43 18.06
CA TYR A 47 25.13 -6.80 18.57
C TYR A 47 23.68 -7.28 18.70
N HIS A 48 22.76 -6.42 19.14
CA HIS A 48 21.35 -6.74 19.28
C HIS A 48 20.56 -6.54 17.98
N PHE A 49 20.94 -5.54 17.20
CA PHE A 49 20.24 -5.12 15.98
C PHE A 49 21.26 -4.79 14.89
N PRO A 50 21.47 -5.68 13.92
CA PRO A 50 22.47 -5.52 12.86
C PRO A 50 22.38 -4.23 12.05
N SER A 51 21.20 -3.62 12.00
CA SER A 51 20.99 -2.33 11.33
C SER A 51 19.84 -1.54 11.94
N LYS A 52 19.69 -0.28 11.54
CA LYS A 52 18.55 0.56 11.91
C LYS A 52 17.22 -0.02 11.38
N GLY A 53 17.23 -0.67 10.21
CA GLY A 53 16.07 -1.37 9.67
C GLY A 53 15.59 -2.50 10.59
N HIS A 54 16.50 -3.28 11.17
CA HIS A 54 16.13 -4.33 12.14
C HIS A 54 15.48 -3.78 13.41
N LEU A 55 15.82 -2.56 13.84
CA LEU A 55 15.09 -1.89 14.93
C LEU A 55 13.65 -1.57 14.52
N LEU A 56 13.45 -1.05 13.32
CA LEU A 56 12.11 -0.71 12.81
C LEU A 56 11.25 -1.98 12.66
N THR A 57 11.83 -3.04 12.08
CA THR A 57 11.18 -4.36 11.98
C THR A 57 10.79 -4.90 13.35
N ALA A 58 11.70 -4.84 14.34
CA ALA A 58 11.42 -5.31 15.69
C ALA A 58 10.36 -4.48 16.41
N LEU A 59 10.23 -3.19 16.10
CA LEU A 59 9.16 -2.33 16.60
C LEU A 59 7.79 -2.66 15.97
N ALA A 60 7.77 -3.16 14.74
CA ALA A 60 6.56 -3.57 14.03
C ALA A 60 6.08 -4.98 14.44
N GLU A 61 6.99 -5.83 14.90
CA GLU A 61 6.74 -7.27 15.13
C GLU A 61 5.53 -7.57 16.01
N PRO A 62 5.27 -6.87 17.15
CA PRO A 62 4.08 -7.14 17.96
C PRO A 62 2.79 -6.94 17.17
N MET A 63 2.66 -5.82 16.43
CA MET A 63 1.47 -5.53 15.61
C MET A 63 1.29 -6.57 14.49
N VAL A 64 2.37 -6.91 13.80
CA VAL A 64 2.33 -7.92 12.73
C VAL A 64 1.87 -9.27 13.26
N GLY A 65 2.41 -9.69 14.43
CA GLY A 65 2.01 -10.93 15.08
C GLY A 65 0.56 -10.93 15.56
N ASP A 66 0.05 -9.79 16.04
CA ASP A 66 -1.36 -9.66 16.44
C ASP A 66 -2.29 -9.78 15.23
N LEU A 67 -1.95 -9.12 14.12
CA LEU A 67 -2.71 -9.22 12.88
C LEU A 67 -2.68 -10.63 12.28
N GLU A 68 -1.54 -11.33 12.33
CA GLU A 68 -1.46 -12.73 11.88
C GLU A 68 -2.40 -13.61 12.69
N ARG A 69 -2.34 -13.53 14.05
CA ARG A 69 -3.23 -14.30 14.92
C ARG A 69 -4.71 -13.98 14.69
N LEU A 70 -5.04 -12.72 14.45
CA LEU A 70 -6.41 -12.30 14.16
C LEU A 70 -6.92 -12.94 12.86
N VAL A 71 -6.12 -12.87 11.78
CA VAL A 71 -6.49 -13.46 10.50
C VAL A 71 -6.61 -14.97 10.60
N ASP A 72 -5.66 -15.63 11.28
CA ASP A 72 -5.69 -17.08 11.54
C ASP A 72 -6.98 -17.48 12.29
N ALA A 73 -7.35 -16.73 13.33
CA ALA A 73 -8.58 -16.98 14.08
C ALA A 73 -9.84 -16.74 13.22
N ALA A 74 -9.89 -15.68 12.43
CA ALA A 74 -11.03 -15.37 11.59
C ALA A 74 -11.28 -16.42 10.50
N GLU A 75 -10.21 -17.00 9.92
CA GLU A 75 -10.32 -18.06 8.90
C GLU A 75 -10.98 -19.36 9.42
N THR A 76 -10.98 -19.59 10.73
CA THR A 76 -11.66 -20.75 11.31
C THR A 76 -13.17 -20.60 11.44
N LEU A 77 -13.69 -19.41 11.24
CA LEU A 77 -15.09 -19.06 11.45
C LEU A 77 -15.91 -19.11 10.15
N PRO A 78 -17.23 -19.32 10.23
CA PRO A 78 -18.13 -19.14 9.10
C PRO A 78 -18.07 -17.71 8.54
N PRO A 79 -18.38 -17.47 7.24
CA PRO A 79 -18.13 -16.18 6.57
C PRO A 79 -18.68 -14.94 7.28
N GLY A 80 -19.90 -14.99 7.81
CA GLY A 80 -20.52 -13.85 8.51
C GLY A 80 -19.79 -13.48 9.80
N PRO A 81 -19.67 -14.40 10.77
CA PRO A 81 -18.85 -14.21 11.97
C PRO A 81 -17.39 -13.86 11.67
N ALA A 82 -16.74 -14.53 10.70
CA ALA A 82 -15.36 -14.25 10.29
C ALA A 82 -15.15 -12.78 9.94
N ARG A 83 -16.05 -12.23 9.13
CA ARG A 83 -16.00 -10.82 8.69
C ARG A 83 -16.00 -9.85 9.86
N TRP A 84 -16.93 -10.02 10.82
CA TRP A 84 -17.06 -9.10 11.93
C TRP A 84 -15.96 -9.27 12.97
N THR A 85 -15.56 -10.51 13.29
CA THR A 85 -14.41 -10.77 14.15
C THR A 85 -13.15 -10.13 13.59
N LEU A 86 -12.93 -10.23 12.26
CA LEU A 86 -11.78 -9.61 11.64
C LEU A 86 -11.84 -8.08 11.72
N LEU A 87 -12.97 -7.45 11.41
CA LEU A 87 -13.09 -5.98 11.42
C LEU A 87 -12.92 -5.39 12.82
N GLU A 88 -13.60 -5.96 13.81
CA GLU A 88 -13.49 -5.51 15.20
C GLU A 88 -12.07 -5.70 15.73
N GLY A 89 -11.50 -6.89 15.56
CA GLY A 89 -10.14 -7.19 15.99
C GLY A 89 -9.08 -6.35 15.23
N TRP A 90 -9.32 -6.03 13.96
CA TRP A 90 -8.44 -5.15 13.20
C TRP A 90 -8.41 -3.75 13.77
N VAL A 91 -9.58 -3.14 14.02
CA VAL A 91 -9.68 -1.83 14.67
C VAL A 91 -9.03 -1.84 16.05
N ASP A 92 -9.27 -2.87 16.85
CA ASP A 92 -8.69 -3.01 18.19
C ASP A 92 -7.16 -3.09 18.12
N THR A 93 -6.61 -3.91 17.21
CA THR A 93 -5.17 -4.00 16.97
C THR A 93 -4.57 -2.67 16.52
N MET A 94 -5.22 -1.97 15.58
CA MET A 94 -4.74 -0.66 15.13
C MET A 94 -4.72 0.36 16.27
N LEU A 95 -5.74 0.38 17.12
CA LEU A 95 -5.83 1.28 18.28
C LEU A 95 -4.80 0.93 19.36
N GLU A 96 -4.56 -0.35 19.64
CA GLU A 96 -3.54 -0.80 20.60
C GLU A 96 -2.13 -0.38 20.18
N HIS A 97 -1.81 -0.51 18.90
CA HIS A 97 -0.51 -0.14 18.34
C HIS A 97 -0.45 1.31 17.83
N ARG A 98 -1.46 2.13 18.10
CA ARG A 98 -1.64 3.50 17.58
C ARG A 98 -0.38 4.36 17.69
N GLY A 99 0.29 4.38 18.83
CA GLY A 99 1.51 5.17 19.03
C GLY A 99 2.68 4.76 18.12
N ARG A 100 2.69 3.51 17.63
CA ARG A 100 3.74 2.99 16.73
C ARG A 100 3.37 3.14 15.25
N LEU A 101 2.07 3.19 14.94
CA LEU A 101 1.58 3.22 13.55
C LEU A 101 2.04 4.44 12.77
N GLY A 102 1.99 5.64 13.36
CA GLY A 102 2.44 6.87 12.72
C GLY A 102 3.91 6.79 12.27
N LEU A 103 4.74 6.09 13.03
CA LEU A 103 6.13 5.82 12.68
C LEU A 103 6.26 4.77 11.57
N LEU A 104 5.48 3.68 11.69
CA LEU A 104 5.65 2.50 10.84
C LEU A 104 5.11 2.71 9.43
N LEU A 105 3.96 3.40 9.27
CA LEU A 105 3.35 3.62 7.96
C LEU A 105 4.17 4.51 7.04
N HIS A 106 4.94 5.45 7.60
CA HIS A 106 5.75 6.36 6.79
C HIS A 106 7.09 5.77 6.37
N ASP A 107 7.69 4.97 7.25
CA ASP A 107 9.08 4.54 7.10
C ASP A 107 9.24 3.05 6.75
N LEU A 108 8.28 2.19 7.11
CA LEU A 108 8.37 0.76 6.85
C LEU A 108 8.34 0.42 5.35
N ALA A 109 7.51 1.14 4.59
CA ALA A 109 7.43 0.98 3.13
C ALA A 109 8.71 1.44 2.40
N LEU A 110 9.51 2.31 3.06
CA LEU A 110 10.74 2.87 2.49
C LEU A 110 11.99 2.05 2.85
N VAL A 111 11.94 1.27 3.93
CA VAL A 111 13.15 0.67 4.52
C VAL A 111 13.33 -0.78 4.16
N ASP A 112 12.25 -1.52 3.95
CA ASP A 112 12.39 -2.97 3.77
C ASP A 112 11.33 -3.53 2.81
N GLN A 113 11.75 -3.88 1.61
CA GLN A 113 11.04 -4.85 0.77
C GLN A 113 11.25 -6.30 1.29
N GLY A 114 11.73 -6.47 2.53
CA GLY A 114 12.06 -7.74 3.17
C GLY A 114 10.87 -8.47 3.76
N SER A 115 11.18 -9.39 4.68
CA SER A 115 10.22 -10.36 5.22
C SER A 115 8.99 -9.74 5.89
N THR A 116 9.14 -8.62 6.61
CA THR A 116 8.04 -7.95 7.32
C THR A 116 7.03 -7.33 6.37
N TYR A 117 7.48 -6.66 5.31
CA TYR A 117 6.61 -6.13 4.27
C TYR A 117 5.82 -7.25 3.58
N GLN A 118 6.47 -8.35 3.24
CA GLN A 118 5.82 -9.50 2.63
C GLN A 118 4.79 -10.16 3.57
N ARG A 119 5.05 -10.17 4.87
CA ARG A 119 4.08 -10.63 5.88
C ARG A 119 2.86 -9.73 5.93
N LEU A 120 3.05 -8.40 6.01
CA LEU A 120 1.95 -7.43 5.99
C LEU A 120 1.11 -7.54 4.72
N LEU A 121 1.75 -7.72 3.56
CA LEU A 121 1.04 -7.92 2.30
C LEU A 121 0.19 -9.21 2.32
N ARG A 122 0.74 -10.32 2.83
CA ARG A 122 -0.02 -11.58 2.99
C ARG A 122 -1.20 -11.41 3.95
N ILE A 123 -1.00 -10.75 5.09
CA ILE A 123 -2.06 -10.44 6.06
C ILE A 123 -3.18 -9.65 5.37
N ALA A 124 -2.83 -8.58 4.66
CA ALA A 124 -3.79 -7.75 3.95
C ALA A 124 -4.57 -8.54 2.88
N MET A 125 -3.89 -9.40 2.11
CA MET A 125 -4.54 -10.25 1.11
C MET A 125 -5.52 -11.23 1.74
N ARG A 126 -5.13 -11.93 2.80
CA ARG A 126 -6.00 -12.87 3.53
C ARG A 126 -7.20 -12.15 4.16
N ALA A 127 -6.97 -11.02 4.81
CA ALA A 127 -8.02 -10.19 5.37
C ALA A 127 -9.03 -9.76 4.30
N ASN A 128 -8.56 -9.30 3.15
CA ASN A 128 -9.43 -8.93 2.02
C ASN A 128 -10.24 -10.12 1.49
N GLN A 129 -9.67 -11.33 1.45
CA GLN A 129 -10.40 -12.54 1.05
C GLN A 129 -11.53 -12.87 2.03
N ILE A 130 -11.27 -12.82 3.34
CA ILE A 130 -12.29 -13.02 4.38
C ILE A 130 -13.43 -12.00 4.25
N LEU A 131 -13.08 -10.72 4.06
CA LEU A 131 -14.08 -9.64 3.95
C LEU A 131 -14.90 -9.72 2.67
N ALA A 132 -14.27 -10.07 1.55
CA ALA A 132 -14.95 -10.22 0.27
C ALA A 132 -15.91 -11.44 0.27
N GLY A 133 -15.59 -12.48 1.04
CA GLY A 133 -16.37 -13.72 1.12
C GLY A 133 -16.09 -14.69 -0.01
N PRO A 134 -16.85 -15.83 -0.05
CA PRO A 134 -16.75 -16.80 -1.12
C PRO A 134 -17.36 -16.24 -2.41
N ASP A 135 -16.72 -16.48 -3.54
CA ASP A 135 -17.14 -16.03 -4.88
C ASP A 135 -17.45 -14.52 -4.98
N PRO A 136 -16.49 -13.64 -4.64
CA PRO A 136 -16.74 -12.21 -4.55
C PRO A 136 -16.80 -11.56 -5.93
N SER A 137 -17.81 -10.70 -6.14
CA SER A 137 -17.85 -9.79 -7.28
C SER A 137 -16.67 -8.80 -7.22
N ARG A 138 -16.42 -8.09 -8.33
CA ARG A 138 -15.44 -6.99 -8.34
C ARG A 138 -15.77 -5.93 -7.26
N ARG A 139 -17.06 -5.63 -7.06
CA ARG A 139 -17.54 -4.65 -6.08
C ARG A 139 -17.21 -5.10 -4.65
N ASP A 140 -17.42 -6.38 -4.33
CA ASP A 140 -17.11 -6.92 -3.01
C ASP A 140 -15.63 -6.85 -2.69
N ARG A 141 -14.76 -7.11 -3.67
CA ARG A 141 -13.31 -6.95 -3.52
C ARG A 141 -12.92 -5.49 -3.26
N VAL A 142 -13.53 -4.53 -3.96
CA VAL A 142 -13.28 -3.10 -3.73
C VAL A 142 -13.74 -2.69 -2.33
N ARG A 143 -14.94 -3.12 -1.90
CA ARG A 143 -15.47 -2.85 -0.56
C ARG A 143 -14.60 -3.46 0.55
N ALA A 144 -14.06 -4.65 0.34
CA ALA A 144 -13.14 -5.28 1.28
C ALA A 144 -11.87 -4.43 1.50
N VAL A 145 -11.25 -3.96 0.42
CA VAL A 145 -10.06 -3.08 0.49
C VAL A 145 -10.41 -1.75 1.18
N GLN A 146 -11.56 -1.15 0.83
CA GLN A 146 -12.03 0.08 1.47
C GLN A 146 -12.28 -0.11 2.98
N ALA A 147 -12.86 -1.25 3.38
CA ALA A 147 -13.11 -1.57 4.78
C ALA A 147 -11.81 -1.64 5.59
N ILE A 148 -10.77 -2.30 5.08
CA ILE A 148 -9.45 -2.35 5.75
C ILE A 148 -8.84 -0.94 5.88
N ALA A 149 -8.91 -0.12 4.83
CA ALA A 149 -8.42 1.25 4.89
C ALA A 149 -9.19 2.07 5.95
N MET A 150 -10.52 1.97 6.00
CA MET A 150 -11.35 2.62 7.01
C MET A 150 -11.07 2.15 8.44
N CYS A 151 -10.57 0.92 8.60
CA CYS A 151 -10.13 0.36 9.88
C CYS A 151 -8.68 0.68 10.24
N SER A 152 -7.91 1.34 9.36
CA SER A 152 -6.48 1.62 9.57
C SER A 152 -6.17 3.11 9.58
N ASP A 153 -6.55 3.82 8.53
CA ASP A 153 -6.13 5.21 8.29
C ASP A 153 -6.58 6.19 9.38
N PRO A 154 -7.82 6.15 9.90
CA PRO A 154 -8.26 7.10 10.91
C PRO A 154 -7.41 7.07 12.18
N VAL A 155 -6.86 5.91 12.54
CA VAL A 155 -6.01 5.75 13.74
C VAL A 155 -4.74 6.59 13.66
N VAL A 156 -4.22 6.82 12.45
CA VAL A 156 -3.00 7.60 12.20
C VAL A 156 -3.29 9.09 12.13
N PHE A 157 -4.39 9.47 11.47
CA PHE A 157 -4.71 10.88 11.23
C PHE A 157 -5.46 11.56 12.39
N LEU A 158 -6.11 10.80 13.26
CA LEU A 158 -6.93 11.30 14.36
C LEU A 158 -6.37 10.90 15.73
N MET A 159 -5.06 11.12 15.92
CA MET A 159 -4.32 10.67 17.11
C MET A 159 -4.84 11.25 18.43
N GLU A 160 -5.48 12.42 18.41
CA GLU A 160 -6.04 13.11 19.57
C GLU A 160 -7.44 12.60 19.99
N VAL A 161 -8.15 11.92 19.07
CA VAL A 161 -9.50 11.42 19.37
C VAL A 161 -9.41 10.24 20.37
N PRO A 162 -10.21 10.20 21.45
CA PRO A 162 -10.20 9.06 22.37
C PRO A 162 -10.47 7.72 21.66
N ALA A 163 -9.69 6.70 22.00
CA ALA A 163 -9.76 5.38 21.32
C ALA A 163 -11.18 4.77 21.30
N PRO A 164 -12.00 4.81 22.38
CA PRO A 164 -13.36 4.28 22.34
C PRO A 164 -14.29 5.00 21.35
N VAL A 165 -14.12 6.33 21.21
CA VAL A 165 -14.91 7.14 20.27
C VAL A 165 -14.50 6.79 18.83
N LEU A 166 -13.20 6.81 18.56
CA LEU A 166 -12.68 6.49 17.24
C LEU A 166 -13.05 5.06 16.82
N ARG A 167 -12.98 4.09 17.75
CA ARG A 167 -13.43 2.71 17.52
C ARG A 167 -14.89 2.65 17.06
N ALA A 168 -15.78 3.35 17.77
CA ALA A 168 -17.19 3.35 17.46
C ALA A 168 -17.47 3.95 16.08
N ASP A 169 -16.84 5.08 15.76
CA ASP A 169 -17.01 5.78 14.48
C ASP A 169 -16.47 4.94 13.31
N MET A 170 -15.30 4.31 13.46
CA MET A 170 -14.72 3.44 12.46
C MET A 170 -15.60 2.23 12.16
N LEU A 171 -16.09 1.54 13.19
CA LEU A 171 -16.97 0.37 13.02
C LEU A 171 -18.34 0.76 12.46
N ASP A 172 -18.90 1.92 12.82
CA ASP A 172 -20.14 2.42 12.23
C ASP A 172 -19.96 2.70 10.72
N GLY A 173 -18.88 3.39 10.35
CA GLY A 173 -18.56 3.66 8.95
C GLY A 173 -18.42 2.38 8.13
N VAL A 174 -17.71 1.38 8.65
CA VAL A 174 -17.54 0.09 7.95
C VAL A 174 -18.85 -0.69 7.87
N ARG A 175 -19.69 -0.66 8.90
CA ARG A 175 -21.02 -1.29 8.83
C ARG A 175 -21.83 -0.70 7.68
N ARG A 176 -21.90 0.62 7.55
CA ARG A 176 -22.60 1.28 6.43
C ARG A 176 -22.01 0.86 5.08
N LEU A 177 -20.70 0.88 4.92
CA LEU A 177 -20.05 0.45 3.68
C LEU A 177 -20.44 -0.97 3.24
N LEU A 178 -20.57 -1.89 4.21
CA LEU A 178 -20.81 -3.30 3.93
C LEU A 178 -22.30 -3.68 3.90
N THR A 179 -23.19 -2.87 4.53
CA THR A 179 -24.64 -3.13 4.57
C THR A 179 -25.40 -2.31 3.54
N ASP A 180 -24.96 -1.11 3.20
CA ASP A 180 -25.60 -0.32 2.17
C ASP A 180 -25.35 -0.94 0.81
N ASP A 181 -26.35 -1.62 0.30
CA ASP A 181 -26.49 -1.96 -1.11
C ASP A 181 -27.56 -1.05 -1.74
N PRO A 182 -27.20 0.21 -2.10
CA PRO A 182 -28.15 1.13 -2.72
C PRO A 182 -28.56 0.68 -4.14
N HIS A 183 -27.96 -0.40 -4.64
CA HIS A 183 -28.20 -0.96 -5.97
C HIS A 183 -28.30 -2.48 -5.91
N GLY A 184 -29.20 -2.98 -5.06
CA GLY A 184 -29.73 -4.34 -5.22
C GLY A 184 -30.17 -4.52 -6.67
N THR A 185 -29.45 -5.38 -7.40
CA THR A 185 -29.75 -5.76 -8.79
C THR A 185 -29.75 -4.61 -9.81
N ASP A 186 -28.59 -4.06 -10.18
CA ASP A 186 -28.42 -3.49 -11.50
C ASP A 186 -28.11 -4.63 -12.49
N PRO A 187 -29.07 -4.98 -13.39
CA PRO A 187 -28.85 -6.00 -14.42
C PRO A 187 -27.78 -5.62 -15.46
N ARG A 188 -27.17 -4.44 -15.34
CA ARG A 188 -26.15 -3.90 -16.26
C ARG A 188 -24.71 -4.12 -15.80
N SER A 189 -24.47 -4.85 -14.72
CA SER A 189 -23.14 -5.28 -14.32
C SER A 189 -22.65 -6.49 -15.12
N THR A 190 -22.86 -6.47 -16.42
CA THR A 190 -22.13 -7.34 -17.34
C THR A 190 -20.72 -6.77 -17.45
N ASP A 191 -19.76 -7.57 -17.03
CA ASP A 191 -18.31 -7.33 -17.07
C ASP A 191 -17.88 -7.01 -18.52
N PRO A 192 -17.42 -5.80 -18.85
CA PRO A 192 -17.01 -5.48 -20.22
C PRO A 192 -15.68 -6.13 -20.62
N LEU A 193 -15.05 -6.91 -19.74
CA LEU A 193 -13.77 -7.59 -19.98
C LEU A 193 -13.89 -9.09 -20.30
N GLY A 194 -15.10 -9.63 -20.37
CA GLY A 194 -15.35 -11.06 -20.56
C GLY A 194 -15.83 -11.51 -21.95
N ALA A 195 -16.02 -10.60 -22.92
CA ALA A 195 -16.58 -10.94 -24.22
C ALA A 195 -15.68 -10.52 -25.39
N ASP A 196 -14.57 -11.23 -25.58
CA ASP A 196 -13.89 -11.30 -26.88
C ASP A 196 -13.17 -12.63 -27.03
N ARG A 197 -13.95 -13.66 -27.31
CA ARG A 197 -13.53 -14.87 -28.02
C ARG A 197 -14.78 -15.58 -28.56
N ASP A 198 -15.29 -15.13 -29.67
CA ASP A 198 -15.63 -16.04 -30.75
C ASP A 198 -15.84 -15.28 -32.05
N GLY A 199 -15.08 -15.69 -33.07
CA GLY A 199 -15.12 -15.11 -34.38
C GLY A 199 -16.23 -15.72 -35.22
N SER A 200 -16.99 -14.91 -35.93
CA SER A 200 -17.62 -15.34 -37.15
C SER A 200 -17.96 -14.16 -38.05
N HIS A 201 -17.37 -14.22 -39.22
CA HIS A 201 -17.64 -13.38 -40.39
C HIS A 201 -19.11 -13.19 -40.72
N ARG A 202 -19.50 -11.97 -41.11
CA ARG A 202 -20.28 -11.76 -42.35
C ARG A 202 -20.20 -10.32 -42.86
N SER A 203 -19.77 -10.23 -44.10
CA SER A 203 -19.77 -9.10 -45.02
C SER A 203 -21.20 -8.72 -45.43
N THR A 204 -21.47 -7.44 -45.64
CA THR A 204 -22.14 -6.90 -46.84
C THR A 204 -22.37 -5.40 -46.73
N ASP A 205 -21.74 -4.68 -47.63
CA ASP A 205 -22.24 -3.74 -48.63
C ASP A 205 -22.90 -2.41 -48.24
N ALA A 206 -22.13 -1.39 -48.61
CA ALA A 206 -22.36 -0.15 -49.39
C ALA A 206 -23.67 0.65 -49.25
N ARG A 207 -23.52 1.93 -48.97
CA ARG A 207 -23.93 3.01 -49.92
C ARG A 207 -23.57 4.38 -49.41
N ASP A 208 -22.94 5.14 -50.35
CA ASP A 208 -22.68 6.60 -50.34
C ASP A 208 -23.94 7.43 -50.13
N VAL A 209 -23.83 8.60 -49.54
CA VAL A 209 -24.34 9.89 -50.09
C VAL A 209 -23.64 11.09 -49.40
N ASP A 210 -23.16 12.03 -50.21
CA ASP A 210 -22.57 13.35 -49.97
C ASP A 210 -23.44 14.27 -49.10
N GLU A 211 -22.79 15.19 -48.37
CA GLU A 211 -23.04 16.64 -48.36
C GLU A 211 -22.14 17.38 -47.38
N GLU A 212 -21.36 18.34 -47.85
CA GLU A 212 -20.67 19.45 -47.16
C GLU A 212 -21.49 20.74 -47.36
N PRO A 213 -21.12 21.91 -46.77
CA PRO A 213 -20.55 22.25 -45.47
C PRO A 213 -21.32 23.37 -44.72
N ALA A 214 -21.04 23.56 -43.42
CA ALA A 214 -21.33 24.82 -42.73
C ALA A 214 -20.30 25.21 -41.66
N VAL A 215 -19.88 26.43 -41.70
CA VAL A 215 -18.83 27.15 -41.04
C VAL A 215 -19.11 27.40 -39.54
N GLY A 216 -18.08 27.21 -38.69
CA GLY A 216 -17.77 28.12 -37.58
C GLY A 216 -18.21 27.70 -36.18
N ALA A 217 -17.31 27.13 -35.38
CA ALA A 217 -17.21 27.37 -33.94
C ALA A 217 -15.83 26.97 -33.42
N VAL A 218 -15.21 27.89 -32.69
CA VAL A 218 -13.89 27.80 -32.06
C VAL A 218 -13.82 26.58 -31.15
N GLY A 219 -13.09 25.54 -31.56
CA GLY A 219 -12.93 24.28 -30.86
C GLY A 219 -11.92 24.40 -29.72
N ARG A 220 -12.37 24.12 -28.48
CA ARG A 220 -11.51 23.75 -27.38
C ARG A 220 -10.75 22.47 -27.76
N ARG A 221 -9.42 22.56 -27.85
CA ARG A 221 -8.52 21.43 -28.10
C ARG A 221 -8.73 20.37 -27.02
N ARG A 222 -9.17 19.18 -27.42
CA ARG A 222 -9.13 17.97 -26.58
C ARG A 222 -7.66 17.63 -26.28
N PRO A 223 -7.31 17.24 -25.04
CA PRO A 223 -5.95 16.76 -24.72
C PRO A 223 -5.64 15.52 -25.56
N GLY A 224 -4.55 15.59 -26.33
CA GLY A 224 -4.07 14.48 -27.15
C GLY A 224 -3.66 13.29 -26.26
N ARG A 225 -3.71 12.09 -26.86
CA ARG A 225 -3.24 10.81 -26.28
C ARG A 225 -1.88 11.00 -25.61
N PRO A 226 -1.67 10.54 -24.35
CA PRO A 226 -0.38 10.64 -23.66
C PRO A 226 0.73 10.07 -24.54
N ARG A 227 1.80 10.85 -24.76
CA ARG A 227 2.97 10.38 -25.52
C ARG A 227 3.59 9.20 -24.77
N SER A 228 3.78 8.06 -25.44
CA SER A 228 4.55 6.94 -24.94
C SER A 228 6.03 7.33 -24.87
N MET A 229 6.71 6.88 -23.81
CA MET A 229 8.14 7.12 -23.62
C MET A 229 8.94 6.29 -24.63
N GLY A 230 9.83 6.93 -25.37
CA GLY A 230 10.74 6.23 -26.29
C GLY A 230 11.86 5.49 -25.56
N PRO A 231 12.54 4.51 -26.22
CA PRO A 231 13.59 3.69 -25.58
C PRO A 231 14.77 4.52 -25.08
N GLU A 232 15.17 5.58 -25.76
CA GLU A 232 16.23 6.48 -25.31
C GLU A 232 15.84 7.30 -24.08
N GLN A 233 14.61 7.78 -24.04
CA GLN A 233 14.06 8.50 -22.87
C GLN A 233 13.97 7.58 -21.65
N LEU A 234 13.66 6.30 -21.86
CA LEU A 234 13.62 5.30 -20.78
C LEU A 234 15.01 5.02 -20.21
N LEU A 235 16.01 4.94 -21.06
CA LEU A 235 17.42 4.76 -20.65
C LEU A 235 17.91 5.95 -19.82
N VAL A 236 17.62 7.18 -20.25
CA VAL A 236 17.94 8.40 -19.50
C VAL A 236 17.22 8.42 -18.15
N ALA A 237 15.93 8.12 -18.13
CA ALA A 237 15.14 8.09 -16.91
C ALA A 237 15.67 7.05 -15.91
N ARG A 238 16.01 5.84 -16.37
CA ARG A 238 16.61 4.80 -15.53
C ARG A 238 17.97 5.20 -14.97
N ARG A 239 18.80 5.85 -15.76
CA ARG A 239 20.12 6.34 -15.32
C ARG A 239 19.98 7.44 -14.26
N MET A 240 19.09 8.42 -14.47
CA MET A 240 18.82 9.48 -13.50
C MET A 240 18.22 8.92 -12.19
N HIS A 241 17.33 7.93 -12.30
CA HIS A 241 16.74 7.26 -11.14
C HIS A 241 17.77 6.45 -10.36
N ALA A 242 18.64 5.69 -11.03
CA ALA A 242 19.71 4.91 -10.41
C ALA A 242 20.79 5.79 -9.75
N ALA A 243 21.05 6.98 -10.28
CA ALA A 243 21.98 7.92 -9.69
C ALA A 243 21.49 8.52 -8.36
N GLY A 244 20.17 8.47 -8.07
CA GLY A 244 19.59 8.94 -6.81
C GLY A 244 19.69 10.45 -6.55
N THR A 245 20.15 11.25 -7.54
CA THR A 245 20.40 12.68 -7.42
C THR A 245 19.22 13.55 -7.88
N HIS A 246 18.21 12.93 -8.50
CA HIS A 246 17.04 13.62 -9.06
C HIS A 246 15.75 13.08 -8.47
N SER A 247 14.81 13.97 -8.20
CA SER A 247 13.44 13.59 -7.80
C SER A 247 12.67 13.03 -8.99
N ILE A 248 11.62 12.25 -8.74
CA ILE A 248 10.72 11.71 -9.77
C ILE A 248 10.10 12.83 -10.62
N ASP A 249 9.84 13.99 -10.03
CA ASP A 249 9.32 15.17 -10.74
C ASP A 249 10.33 15.73 -11.74
N GLU A 250 11.58 15.85 -11.33
CA GLU A 250 12.66 16.33 -12.21
C GLU A 250 12.91 15.33 -13.35
N ILE A 251 12.87 14.03 -13.07
CA ILE A 251 13.03 12.99 -14.10
C ILE A 251 11.85 13.03 -15.09
N ALA A 252 10.63 13.15 -14.60
CA ALA A 252 9.43 13.22 -15.44
C ALA A 252 9.44 14.48 -16.33
N ALA A 253 9.84 15.63 -15.78
CA ALA A 253 10.00 16.88 -16.50
C ALA A 253 11.10 16.80 -17.57
N ALA A 254 12.26 16.24 -17.23
CA ALA A 254 13.39 16.04 -18.15
C ALA A 254 13.04 15.11 -19.31
N CYS A 255 12.21 14.10 -19.09
CA CYS A 255 11.75 13.17 -20.12
C CYS A 255 10.47 13.64 -20.85
N GLY A 256 9.88 14.76 -20.45
CA GLY A 256 8.66 15.31 -21.07
C GLY A 256 7.41 14.42 -20.93
N VAL A 257 7.32 13.63 -19.84
CA VAL A 257 6.23 12.69 -19.56
C VAL A 257 5.57 12.97 -18.21
N SER A 258 4.38 12.41 -17.99
CA SER A 258 3.74 12.49 -16.67
C SER A 258 4.42 11.54 -15.67
N ARG A 259 4.33 11.85 -14.36
CA ARG A 259 4.78 10.95 -13.27
C ARG A 259 4.22 9.53 -13.43
N ALA A 260 2.93 9.41 -13.74
CA ALA A 260 2.27 8.12 -13.90
C ALA A 260 2.85 7.32 -15.08
N THR A 261 3.23 8.00 -16.18
CA THR A 261 3.91 7.37 -17.32
C THR A 261 5.30 6.91 -16.94
N LEU A 262 6.07 7.74 -16.22
CA LEU A 262 7.41 7.40 -15.75
C LEU A 262 7.39 6.17 -14.84
N TYR A 263 6.52 6.13 -13.83
CA TYR A 263 6.37 4.98 -12.92
C TYR A 263 6.02 3.69 -13.65
N ARG A 264 5.12 3.74 -14.63
CA ARG A 264 4.74 2.57 -15.41
C ARG A 264 5.94 1.96 -16.14
N HIS A 265 6.83 2.78 -16.68
CA HIS A 265 8.00 2.32 -17.43
C HIS A 265 9.20 1.95 -16.54
N LEU A 266 9.36 2.56 -15.38
CA LEU A 266 10.40 2.18 -14.41
C LEU A 266 10.08 0.85 -13.73
N ASN A 267 8.81 0.53 -13.51
CA ASN A 267 8.36 -0.69 -12.84
C ASN A 267 7.99 -1.84 -13.78
N SER A 268 8.15 -1.70 -15.10
CA SER A 268 7.94 -2.81 -16.05
C SER A 268 9.16 -3.73 -16.07
N PRO A 269 9.01 -5.04 -15.76
CA PRO A 269 10.13 -5.98 -15.66
C PRO A 269 10.65 -6.55 -16.98
N ASP A 270 10.20 -6.08 -18.15
CA ASP A 270 10.59 -6.66 -19.44
C ASP A 270 11.35 -5.69 -20.35
N ASN A 271 12.64 -5.94 -20.50
CA ASN A 271 13.47 -6.04 -21.69
C ASN A 271 14.96 -6.05 -21.35
N ASN A 272 15.43 -7.16 -20.79
CA ASN A 272 16.87 -7.44 -20.73
C ASN A 272 17.22 -8.80 -21.35
N GLU A 273 16.68 -9.06 -22.54
CA GLU A 273 17.21 -10.10 -23.42
C GLU A 273 17.11 -9.58 -24.87
N THR A 274 18.21 -9.10 -25.37
CA THR A 274 18.73 -9.21 -26.73
C THR A 274 19.82 -8.18 -26.98
N VAL A 275 21.05 -8.44 -26.51
CA VAL A 275 22.26 -8.12 -27.24
C VAL A 275 23.30 -9.16 -26.81
N SER A 276 23.31 -10.29 -27.49
CA SER A 276 24.47 -11.12 -27.70
C SER A 276 24.34 -11.69 -29.11
N GLY A 277 25.14 -11.17 -29.98
CA GLY A 277 25.36 -11.59 -31.34
C GLY A 277 26.49 -10.77 -31.92
#